data_2f7a1c30aa1ee50123afe3263e82527c
#
_entry.id   2f7a1c30aa1ee50123afe3263e82527c
#
_cell.length_a   1.000
_cell.length_b   1.000
_cell.length_c   1.000
_cell.angle_alpha   90.00
_cell.angle_beta   90.00
_cell.angle_gamma   90.00
#
_symmetry.space_group_name_H-M   'P 1'
#
loop_
_entity.id
_entity.type
_entity.pdbx_description
1 polymer ?
#
loop_
_entity_poly.entity_id
_entity_poly.type
_entity_poly.pdbx_seq_one_letter_code
_entity_poly.pdbx_strand_id
1 'polypeptide(L)'
;DYITGWPFILLNGNYYFSFKDVPALYFLINFIYKSPEYVLLTYLLFVVLIIGSRNFFKTEFKFFYYKLSFIIFTLIFPNLIMFLIPFPVNDGMRLFLWVLPYYCIIPGLTIYYLIKNFKLIKQKITLLFLSLFFIYYLFNFVSLTPYQYTYLNFLNGKIENRYQKFENDYWATSIKELIKNVHFKTDEIITISTCGFI
;
A
#
# COMPACT_ATOMS: atom_id res chain seq x y z
N ASP A 1 -5.77 31.14 10.56
CA ASP A 1 -5.81 29.83 9.90
C ASP A 1 -4.69 28.97 10.49
N TYR A 2 -5.04 28.08 11.43
CA TYR A 2 -4.11 27.11 11.95
C TYR A 2 -3.86 26.06 10.87
N ILE A 3 -2.71 26.07 10.24
CA ILE A 3 -2.23 24.99 9.38
C ILE A 3 -1.83 23.84 10.32
N THR A 4 -2.79 23.04 10.71
CA THR A 4 -2.55 21.83 11.49
C THR A 4 -2.22 20.71 10.51
N GLY A 5 -0.94 20.44 10.33
CA GLY A 5 -0.47 19.32 9.50
C GLY A 5 0.73 19.68 8.63
N TRP A 6 1.24 18.69 7.93
CA TRP A 6 2.33 18.85 6.97
C TRP A 6 1.83 19.65 5.76
N PRO A 7 2.48 20.77 5.39
CA PRO A 7 2.01 21.60 4.28
C PRO A 7 2.13 20.91 2.92
N PHE A 8 3.05 19.97 2.79
CA PHE A 8 3.35 19.25 1.54
C PHE A 8 3.27 17.75 1.73
N ILE A 9 2.84 17.06 0.68
CA ILE A 9 2.91 15.61 0.55
C ILE A 9 3.73 15.26 -0.69
N LEU A 10 4.47 14.16 -0.60
CA LEU A 10 5.19 13.58 -1.73
C LEU A 10 4.42 12.35 -2.23
N LEU A 11 3.89 12.43 -3.43
CA LEU A 11 3.12 11.36 -4.05
C LEU A 11 3.65 11.05 -5.45
N ASN A 12 4.18 9.85 -5.64
CA ASN A 12 4.72 9.37 -6.91
C ASN A 12 5.73 10.34 -7.57
N GLY A 13 6.61 10.94 -6.75
CA GLY A 13 7.67 11.85 -7.19
C GLY A 13 7.25 13.31 -7.37
N ASN A 14 6.00 13.65 -7.12
CA ASN A 14 5.50 15.02 -7.18
C ASN A 14 5.13 15.55 -5.80
N TYR A 15 5.41 16.82 -5.54
CA TYR A 15 5.00 17.52 -4.33
C TYR A 15 3.65 18.20 -4.55
N TYR A 16 2.75 18.04 -3.59
CA TYR A 16 1.43 18.66 -3.59
C TYR A 16 1.20 19.38 -2.27
N PHE A 17 0.43 20.46 -2.29
CA PHE A 17 -0.07 21.07 -1.06
C PHE A 17 -1.17 20.19 -0.48
N SER A 18 -1.00 19.75 0.76
CA SER A 18 -1.93 18.80 1.42
C SER A 18 -3.38 19.28 1.49
N PHE A 19 -3.61 20.60 1.35
CA PHE A 19 -4.93 21.22 1.48
C PHE A 19 -5.59 21.62 0.15
N LYS A 20 -4.87 21.66 -0.97
CA LYS A 20 -5.40 22.23 -2.21
C LYS A 20 -5.25 21.36 -3.43
N ASP A 21 -4.08 20.74 -3.62
CA ASP A 21 -3.70 20.21 -4.91
C ASP A 21 -3.57 18.68 -4.94
N VAL A 22 -4.04 18.01 -3.89
CA VAL A 22 -3.95 16.55 -3.78
C VAL A 22 -4.79 15.88 -4.86
N PRO A 23 -4.20 14.99 -5.68
CA PRO A 23 -4.96 14.28 -6.69
C PRO A 23 -6.11 13.47 -6.08
N ALA A 24 -7.29 13.50 -6.71
CA ALA A 24 -8.44 12.69 -6.28
C ALA A 24 -8.14 11.18 -6.24
N LEU A 25 -7.13 10.72 -6.99
CA LEU A 25 -6.66 9.34 -7.01
C LEU A 25 -5.61 9.02 -5.94
N TYR A 26 -5.43 9.88 -4.94
CA TYR A 26 -4.44 9.70 -3.87
C TYR A 26 -4.50 8.32 -3.22
N PHE A 27 -5.69 7.86 -2.82
CA PHE A 27 -5.88 6.55 -2.23
C PHE A 27 -5.47 5.43 -3.21
N LEU A 28 -5.93 5.48 -4.45
CA LEU A 28 -5.62 4.45 -5.46
C LEU A 28 -4.12 4.38 -5.77
N ILE A 29 -3.45 5.52 -5.86
CA ILE A 29 -2.00 5.57 -6.08
C ILE A 29 -1.27 4.92 -4.90
N ASN A 30 -1.59 5.31 -3.65
CA ASN A 30 -1.00 4.66 -2.48
C ASN A 30 -1.33 3.16 -2.42
N PHE A 31 -2.56 2.77 -2.76
CA PHE A 31 -2.98 1.37 -2.84
C PHE A 31 -2.08 0.57 -3.79
N ILE A 32 -1.84 1.06 -5.00
CA ILE A 32 -1.04 0.35 -6.00
C ILE A 32 0.42 0.27 -5.59
N TYR A 33 1.02 1.33 -5.08
CA TYR A 33 2.46 1.41 -4.84
C TYR A 33 2.91 0.96 -3.45
N LYS A 34 2.00 0.96 -2.44
CA LYS A 34 2.29 0.53 -1.08
C LYS A 34 1.73 -0.86 -0.73
N SER A 35 0.91 -1.46 -1.61
CA SER A 35 0.41 -2.82 -1.39
C SER A 35 1.49 -3.87 -1.70
N PRO A 36 1.53 -4.98 -0.94
CA PRO A 36 2.36 -6.12 -1.26
C PRO A 36 2.06 -6.71 -2.65
N GLU A 37 3.09 -7.17 -3.35
CA GLU A 37 2.98 -7.71 -4.71
C GLU A 37 1.99 -8.87 -4.82
N TYR A 38 2.03 -9.79 -3.86
CA TYR A 38 1.11 -10.95 -3.87
C TYR A 38 -0.35 -10.52 -3.74
N VAL A 39 -0.63 -9.41 -3.04
CA VAL A 39 -1.98 -8.85 -2.93
C VAL A 39 -2.44 -8.30 -4.27
N LEU A 40 -1.62 -7.50 -4.93
CA LEU A 40 -1.94 -6.97 -6.27
C LEU A 40 -2.20 -8.10 -7.27
N LEU A 41 -1.38 -9.16 -7.22
CA LEU A 41 -1.58 -10.35 -8.04
C LEU A 41 -2.90 -11.06 -7.74
N THR A 42 -3.31 -11.15 -6.46
CA THR A 42 -4.62 -11.76 -6.13
C THR A 42 -5.78 -10.93 -6.65
N TYR A 43 -5.68 -9.60 -6.69
CA TYR A 43 -6.67 -8.73 -7.32
C TYR A 43 -6.78 -8.99 -8.84
N LEU A 44 -5.64 -9.06 -9.53
CA LEU A 44 -5.62 -9.37 -10.96
C LEU A 44 -6.21 -10.76 -11.25
N LEU A 45 -5.82 -11.76 -10.46
CA LEU A 45 -6.37 -13.12 -10.56
C LEU A 45 -7.86 -13.14 -10.28
N PHE A 46 -8.35 -12.37 -9.30
CA PHE A 46 -9.77 -12.29 -9.01
C PHE A 46 -10.60 -11.82 -10.21
N VAL A 47 -10.12 -10.81 -10.94
CA VAL A 47 -10.78 -10.35 -12.17
C VAL A 47 -10.90 -11.48 -13.19
N VAL A 48 -9.85 -12.26 -13.40
CA VAL A 48 -9.86 -13.42 -14.31
C VAL A 48 -10.82 -14.50 -13.80
N LEU A 49 -10.81 -14.79 -12.51
CA LEU A 49 -11.64 -15.82 -11.88
C LEU A 49 -13.12 -15.47 -11.89
N ILE A 50 -13.49 -14.22 -11.68
CA ILE A 50 -14.89 -13.80 -11.68
C ILE A 50 -15.52 -13.92 -13.06
N ILE A 51 -14.74 -13.80 -14.13
CA ILE A 51 -15.17 -14.01 -15.51
C ILE A 51 -15.25 -15.51 -15.81
N GLY A 52 -14.19 -16.27 -15.51
CA GLY A 52 -14.08 -17.70 -15.89
C GLY A 52 -14.83 -18.66 -14.97
N SER A 53 -15.03 -18.30 -13.70
CA SER A 53 -15.64 -19.18 -12.68
C SER A 53 -16.85 -18.55 -11.99
N ARG A 54 -17.61 -17.79 -12.75
CA ARG A 54 -18.79 -17.04 -12.27
C ARG A 54 -19.78 -17.88 -11.47
N ASN A 55 -20.05 -19.11 -11.93
CA ASN A 55 -21.01 -20.01 -11.30
C ASN A 55 -20.55 -20.46 -9.90
N PHE A 56 -19.26 -20.70 -9.73
CA PHE A 56 -18.70 -21.07 -8.43
C PHE A 56 -19.04 -20.03 -7.36
N PHE A 57 -18.75 -18.76 -7.61
CA PHE A 57 -18.99 -17.70 -6.63
C PHE A 57 -20.48 -17.48 -6.33
N LYS A 58 -21.35 -17.66 -7.33
CA LYS A 58 -22.82 -17.57 -7.14
C LYS A 58 -23.37 -18.70 -6.28
N THR A 59 -22.89 -19.93 -6.49
CA THR A 59 -23.36 -21.09 -5.74
C THR A 59 -22.82 -21.10 -4.32
N GLU A 60 -21.57 -20.66 -4.14
CA GLU A 60 -20.89 -20.68 -2.85
C GLU A 60 -21.35 -19.55 -1.91
N PHE A 61 -21.62 -18.37 -2.46
CA PHE A 61 -21.95 -17.18 -1.67
C PHE A 61 -23.33 -16.62 -2.06
N LYS A 62 -24.28 -16.71 -1.12
CA LYS A 62 -25.60 -16.12 -1.30
C LYS A 62 -25.49 -14.60 -1.51
N PHE A 63 -26.18 -14.07 -2.54
CA PHE A 63 -26.14 -12.66 -2.93
C PHE A 63 -24.73 -12.13 -3.26
N PHE A 64 -23.89 -12.97 -3.87
CA PHE A 64 -22.47 -12.67 -4.12
C PHE A 64 -22.26 -11.32 -4.80
N TYR A 65 -22.97 -11.01 -5.89
CA TYR A 65 -22.74 -9.77 -6.64
C TYR A 65 -23.13 -8.50 -5.86
N TYR A 66 -24.16 -8.54 -5.05
CA TYR A 66 -24.51 -7.40 -4.19
C TYR A 66 -23.42 -7.15 -3.14
N LYS A 67 -22.92 -8.20 -2.52
CA LYS A 67 -21.80 -8.10 -1.56
C LYS A 67 -20.53 -7.60 -2.22
N LEU A 68 -20.20 -8.13 -3.39
CA LEU A 68 -19.05 -7.70 -4.17
C LEU A 68 -19.14 -6.24 -4.59
N SER A 69 -20.34 -5.82 -5.08
CA SER A 69 -20.59 -4.43 -5.46
C SER A 69 -20.39 -3.48 -4.26
N PHE A 70 -20.87 -3.88 -3.09
CA PHE A 70 -20.65 -3.11 -1.84
C PHE A 70 -19.16 -3.01 -1.49
N ILE A 71 -18.41 -4.11 -1.59
CA ILE A 71 -16.94 -4.13 -1.33
C ILE A 71 -16.24 -3.19 -2.30
N ILE A 72 -16.52 -3.29 -3.61
CA ILE A 72 -15.92 -2.44 -4.64
C ILE A 72 -16.27 -0.97 -4.40
N PHE A 73 -17.53 -0.66 -4.08
CA PHE A 73 -17.95 0.69 -3.75
C PHE A 73 -17.15 1.22 -2.55
N THR A 74 -17.01 0.44 -1.48
CA THR A 74 -16.24 0.84 -0.29
C THR A 74 -14.77 1.09 -0.60
N LEU A 75 -14.16 0.30 -1.50
CA LEU A 75 -12.77 0.48 -1.92
C LEU A 75 -12.57 1.73 -2.79
N ILE A 76 -13.56 2.10 -3.59
CA ILE A 76 -13.51 3.29 -4.46
C ILE A 76 -13.91 4.56 -3.69
N PHE A 77 -14.69 4.43 -2.64
CA PHE A 77 -15.30 5.51 -1.89
C PHE A 77 -14.32 6.62 -1.43
N PRO A 78 -13.10 6.31 -0.93
CA PRO A 78 -12.12 7.35 -0.58
C PRO A 78 -11.78 8.27 -1.76
N ASN A 79 -11.59 7.71 -2.96
CA ASN A 79 -11.31 8.51 -4.15
C ASN A 79 -12.52 9.33 -4.59
N LEU A 80 -13.74 8.77 -4.46
CA LEU A 80 -14.97 9.50 -4.76
C LEU A 80 -15.16 10.71 -3.83
N ILE A 81 -14.91 10.54 -2.54
CA ILE A 81 -14.98 11.67 -1.59
C ILE A 81 -13.93 12.72 -1.95
N MET A 82 -12.70 12.34 -2.21
CA MET A 82 -11.64 13.28 -2.58
C MET A 82 -11.93 14.03 -3.88
N PHE A 83 -12.63 13.40 -4.81
CA PHE A 83 -13.08 14.05 -6.04
C PHE A 83 -14.17 15.09 -5.79
N LEU A 84 -15.12 14.80 -4.89
CA LEU A 84 -16.26 15.69 -4.58
C LEU A 84 -15.90 16.79 -3.58
N ILE A 85 -15.13 16.43 -2.57
CA ILE A 85 -14.77 17.31 -1.46
C ILE A 85 -13.29 17.10 -1.16
N PRO A 86 -12.39 17.90 -1.77
CA PRO A 86 -10.98 17.84 -1.45
C PRO A 86 -10.78 18.10 0.04
N PHE A 87 -10.11 17.18 0.73
CA PHE A 87 -9.75 17.33 2.13
C PHE A 87 -8.26 17.06 2.33
N PRO A 88 -7.63 17.61 3.37
CA PRO A 88 -6.22 17.42 3.62
C PRO A 88 -5.92 15.95 3.92
N VAL A 89 -4.95 15.39 3.21
CA VAL A 89 -4.44 14.04 3.42
C VAL A 89 -2.94 14.08 3.63
N ASN A 90 -2.46 13.17 4.44
CA ASN A 90 -1.05 12.96 4.73
C ASN A 90 -0.81 11.50 5.14
N ASP A 91 0.45 11.14 5.34
CA ASP A 91 0.86 9.83 5.87
C ASP A 91 0.33 8.63 5.06
N GLY A 92 0.14 8.81 3.74
CA GLY A 92 -0.22 7.72 2.84
C GLY A 92 -1.59 7.10 3.15
N MET A 93 -1.63 5.80 3.52
CA MET A 93 -2.86 5.05 3.75
C MET A 93 -3.42 5.16 5.18
N ARG A 94 -2.77 5.89 6.08
CA ARG A 94 -3.14 5.93 7.50
C ARG A 94 -4.58 6.38 7.75
N LEU A 95 -5.05 7.39 7.04
CA LEU A 95 -6.42 7.90 7.16
C LEU A 95 -7.49 6.93 6.61
N PHE A 96 -7.05 5.91 5.86
CA PHE A 96 -7.93 4.96 5.18
C PHE A 96 -7.86 3.54 5.77
N LEU A 97 -7.34 3.37 6.98
CA LEU A 97 -7.23 2.05 7.63
C LEU A 97 -8.56 1.34 7.80
N TRP A 98 -9.67 2.06 7.88
CA TRP A 98 -11.01 1.50 7.92
C TRP A 98 -11.40 0.74 6.64
N VAL A 99 -10.72 0.97 5.52
CA VAL A 99 -10.91 0.22 4.26
C VAL A 99 -10.21 -1.14 4.30
N LEU A 100 -9.24 -1.35 5.20
CA LEU A 100 -8.39 -2.53 5.25
C LEU A 100 -9.16 -3.86 5.32
N PRO A 101 -10.23 -4.03 6.11
CA PRO A 101 -11.02 -5.26 6.09
C PRO A 101 -11.56 -5.58 4.70
N TYR A 102 -12.11 -4.59 3.99
CA TYR A 102 -12.64 -4.74 2.64
C TYR A 102 -11.56 -5.02 1.61
N TYR A 103 -10.39 -4.40 1.79
CA TYR A 103 -9.18 -4.66 1.01
C TYR A 103 -8.76 -6.14 1.08
N CYS A 104 -8.87 -6.80 2.21
CA CYS A 104 -8.45 -8.19 2.39
C CYS A 104 -9.48 -9.20 1.85
N ILE A 105 -10.74 -8.81 1.61
CA ILE A 105 -11.78 -9.76 1.18
C ILE A 105 -11.49 -10.30 -0.23
N ILE A 106 -11.09 -9.48 -1.18
CA ILE A 106 -10.82 -9.90 -2.56
C ILE A 106 -9.65 -10.89 -2.62
N PRO A 107 -8.47 -10.63 -2.02
CA PRO A 107 -7.42 -11.63 -1.86
C PRO A 107 -7.91 -12.92 -1.20
N GLY A 108 -8.70 -12.79 -0.11
CA GLY A 108 -9.28 -13.95 0.58
C GLY A 108 -10.17 -14.81 -0.31
N LEU A 109 -11.04 -14.20 -1.10
CA LEU A 109 -11.89 -14.90 -2.07
C LEU A 109 -11.07 -15.62 -3.16
N THR A 110 -10.01 -14.98 -3.62
CA THR A 110 -9.10 -15.56 -4.61
C THR A 110 -8.41 -16.81 -4.06
N ILE A 111 -7.83 -16.70 -2.88
CA ILE A 111 -7.12 -17.81 -2.20
C ILE A 111 -8.12 -18.92 -1.87
N TYR A 112 -9.32 -18.58 -1.37
CA TYR A 112 -10.36 -19.56 -1.08
C TYR A 112 -10.74 -20.38 -2.32
N TYR A 113 -10.95 -19.73 -3.48
CA TYR A 113 -11.21 -20.40 -4.74
C TYR A 113 -10.08 -21.37 -5.12
N LEU A 114 -8.84 -20.91 -5.03
CA LEU A 114 -7.67 -21.72 -5.39
C LEU A 114 -7.52 -22.96 -4.48
N ILE A 115 -7.75 -22.81 -3.18
CA ILE A 115 -7.69 -23.91 -2.21
C ILE A 115 -8.83 -24.90 -2.47
N LYS A 116 -10.04 -24.44 -2.68
CA LYS A 116 -11.20 -25.32 -2.90
C LYS A 116 -11.08 -26.14 -4.18
N ASN A 117 -10.41 -25.59 -5.20
CA ASN A 117 -10.13 -26.26 -6.46
C ASN A 117 -8.70 -26.82 -6.58
N PHE A 118 -8.01 -27.03 -5.44
CA PHE A 118 -6.61 -27.43 -5.36
C PHE A 118 -6.24 -28.74 -6.08
N LYS A 119 -7.23 -29.57 -6.38
CA LYS A 119 -7.02 -30.82 -7.14
C LYS A 119 -6.51 -30.56 -8.56
N LEU A 120 -6.81 -29.40 -9.12
CA LEU A 120 -6.38 -29.03 -10.47
C LEU A 120 -4.92 -28.55 -10.45
N ILE A 121 -4.12 -29.03 -11.40
CA ILE A 121 -2.69 -28.68 -11.53
C ILE A 121 -2.53 -27.13 -11.65
N LYS A 122 -3.39 -26.47 -12.41
CA LYS A 122 -3.34 -25.03 -12.61
C LYS A 122 -3.42 -24.26 -11.26
N GLN A 123 -4.30 -24.68 -10.35
CA GLN A 123 -4.46 -24.06 -9.04
C GLN A 123 -3.22 -24.26 -8.15
N LYS A 124 -2.60 -25.45 -8.21
CA LYS A 124 -1.34 -25.73 -7.51
C LYS A 124 -0.21 -24.82 -7.96
N ILE A 125 -0.04 -24.68 -9.28
CA ILE A 125 0.97 -23.79 -9.87
C ILE A 125 0.71 -22.35 -9.49
N THR A 126 -0.56 -21.90 -9.54
CA THR A 126 -0.93 -20.51 -9.17
C THR A 126 -0.64 -20.24 -7.69
N LEU A 127 -0.97 -21.18 -6.80
CA LEU A 127 -0.66 -21.04 -5.36
C LEU A 127 0.84 -21.04 -5.10
N LEU A 128 1.61 -21.89 -5.78
CA LEU A 128 3.06 -21.88 -5.69
C LEU A 128 3.62 -20.51 -6.11
N PHE A 129 3.14 -19.97 -7.23
CA PHE A 129 3.57 -18.67 -7.72
C PHE A 129 3.24 -17.54 -6.71
N LEU A 130 2.02 -17.51 -6.16
CA LEU A 130 1.65 -16.56 -5.12
C LEU A 130 2.50 -16.70 -3.86
N SER A 131 2.85 -17.94 -3.48
CA SER A 131 3.72 -18.19 -2.33
C SER A 131 5.12 -17.62 -2.54
N LEU A 132 5.68 -17.69 -3.75
CA LEU A 132 6.97 -17.08 -4.06
C LEU A 132 6.94 -15.56 -3.89
N PHE A 133 5.88 -14.89 -4.36
CA PHE A 133 5.71 -13.45 -4.17
C PHE A 133 5.48 -13.08 -2.69
N PHE A 134 4.79 -13.93 -1.95
CA PHE A 134 4.62 -13.73 -0.50
C PHE A 134 5.96 -13.85 0.24
N ILE A 135 6.79 -14.85 -0.10
CA ILE A 135 8.12 -15.02 0.48
C ILE A 135 9.01 -13.81 0.13
N TYR A 136 8.97 -13.35 -1.12
CA TYR A 136 9.68 -12.15 -1.55
C TYR A 136 9.26 -10.92 -0.73
N TYR A 137 7.95 -10.73 -0.55
CA TYR A 137 7.42 -9.67 0.30
C TYR A 137 7.92 -9.80 1.76
N LEU A 138 7.82 -11.00 2.35
CA LEU A 138 8.29 -11.23 3.72
C LEU A 138 9.77 -10.91 3.88
N PHE A 139 10.61 -11.30 2.94
CA PHE A 139 12.04 -10.99 2.96
C PHE A 139 12.26 -9.47 2.96
N ASN A 140 11.64 -8.74 2.05
CA ASN A 140 11.74 -7.28 2.01
C ASN A 140 11.18 -6.62 3.29
N PHE A 141 10.04 -7.10 3.79
CA PHE A 141 9.41 -6.56 4.98
C PHE A 141 10.27 -6.75 6.25
N VAL A 142 10.87 -7.92 6.40
CA VAL A 142 11.78 -8.22 7.51
C VAL A 142 13.07 -7.41 7.39
N SER A 143 13.62 -7.25 6.18
CA SER A 143 14.83 -6.47 5.96
C SER A 143 14.67 -4.98 6.28
N LEU A 144 13.43 -4.47 6.25
CA LEU A 144 13.11 -3.09 6.63
C LEU A 144 12.93 -2.89 8.14
N THR A 145 13.09 -3.93 8.97
CA THR A 145 12.92 -3.81 10.43
C THR A 145 13.94 -2.82 11.03
N PRO A 146 13.50 -1.85 11.85
CA PRO A 146 12.16 -1.60 12.40
C PRO A 146 11.26 -0.68 11.56
N TYR A 147 11.64 -0.34 10.34
CA TYR A 147 10.99 0.68 9.50
C TYR A 147 10.02 0.09 8.47
N GLN A 148 9.25 -0.94 8.81
CA GLN A 148 8.34 -1.63 7.89
C GLN A 148 7.31 -0.72 7.23
N TYR A 149 6.93 0.37 7.88
CA TYR A 149 6.00 1.38 7.34
C TYR A 149 6.56 2.10 6.10
N THR A 150 7.87 2.01 5.84
CA THR A 150 8.51 2.55 4.64
C THR A 150 8.41 1.62 3.42
N TYR A 151 7.77 0.45 3.58
CA TYR A 151 7.65 -0.51 2.50
C TYR A 151 7.02 0.07 1.23
N LEU A 152 7.70 -0.13 0.12
CA LEU A 152 7.23 0.18 -1.22
C LEU A 152 7.49 -1.03 -2.12
N ASN A 153 6.48 -1.44 -2.90
CA ASN A 153 6.59 -2.60 -3.77
C ASN A 153 7.51 -2.35 -4.99
N PHE A 154 7.75 -3.41 -5.79
CA PHE A 154 8.65 -3.34 -6.94
C PHE A 154 8.22 -2.34 -8.04
N LEU A 155 6.95 -1.97 -8.12
CA LEU A 155 6.46 -0.99 -9.09
C LEU A 155 7.08 0.40 -8.88
N ASN A 156 7.65 0.65 -7.72
CA ASN A 156 8.39 1.87 -7.42
C ASN A 156 9.77 1.94 -8.09
N GLY A 157 10.20 0.88 -8.77
CA GLY A 157 11.49 0.81 -9.43
C GLY A 157 12.65 0.51 -8.46
N LYS A 158 13.85 1.03 -8.77
CA LYS A 158 15.06 0.76 -7.98
C LYS A 158 14.91 1.26 -6.54
N ILE A 159 15.38 0.45 -5.59
CA ILE A 159 15.30 0.73 -4.13
C ILE A 159 15.94 2.09 -3.81
N GLU A 160 17.07 2.40 -4.42
CA GLU A 160 17.84 3.64 -4.23
C GLU A 160 17.04 4.92 -4.49
N ASN A 161 16.02 4.87 -5.38
CA ASN A 161 15.24 6.04 -5.79
C ASN A 161 13.83 6.08 -5.17
N ARG A 162 13.46 5.08 -4.37
CA ARG A 162 12.09 4.98 -3.82
C ARG A 162 11.75 6.09 -2.86
N TYR A 163 12.75 6.59 -2.10
CA TYR A 163 12.56 7.70 -1.15
C TYR A 163 12.12 9.00 -1.81
N GLN A 164 12.39 9.17 -3.13
CA GLN A 164 11.98 10.34 -3.90
C GLN A 164 10.54 10.26 -4.41
N LYS A 165 9.85 9.13 -4.22
CA LYS A 165 8.51 8.92 -4.77
C LYS A 165 7.38 9.08 -3.76
N PHE A 166 7.63 8.70 -2.51
CA PHE A 166 6.62 8.73 -1.46
C PHE A 166 7.24 9.18 -0.15
N GLU A 167 6.44 9.81 0.68
CA GLU A 167 6.80 10.04 2.08
C GLU A 167 7.07 8.70 2.76
N ASN A 168 8.25 8.57 3.37
CA ASN A 168 8.69 7.32 3.97
C ASN A 168 8.93 7.40 5.47
N ASP A 169 9.45 8.51 5.99
CA ASP A 169 9.78 8.64 7.42
C ASP A 169 9.03 9.81 8.05
N TYR A 170 7.71 9.67 8.22
CA TYR A 170 6.82 10.71 8.72
C TYR A 170 7.19 11.25 10.11
N TRP A 171 7.77 10.39 10.95
CA TRP A 171 8.04 10.70 12.35
C TRP A 171 9.53 10.90 12.64
N ALA A 172 10.34 10.98 11.59
CA ALA A 172 11.80 11.10 11.72
C ALA A 172 12.41 10.01 12.63
N THR A 173 11.80 8.83 12.66
CA THR A 173 12.19 7.72 13.54
C THR A 173 13.56 7.16 13.20
N SER A 174 14.00 7.31 11.94
CA SER A 174 15.32 6.87 11.47
C SER A 174 16.45 7.84 11.83
N ILE A 175 16.16 9.07 12.24
CA ILE A 175 17.19 10.10 12.51
C ILE A 175 18.18 9.62 13.57
N LYS A 176 17.70 9.01 14.64
CA LYS A 176 18.56 8.51 15.72
C LYS A 176 19.57 7.47 15.25
N GLU A 177 19.16 6.59 14.35
CA GLU A 177 20.03 5.57 13.76
C GLU A 177 20.97 6.18 12.72
N LEU A 178 20.49 7.13 11.92
CA LEU A 178 21.31 7.89 10.99
C LEU A 178 22.45 8.58 11.72
N ILE A 179 22.17 9.31 12.79
CA ILE A 179 23.20 10.02 13.59
C ILE A 179 24.23 9.04 14.15
N LYS A 180 23.82 7.85 14.61
CA LYS A 180 24.75 6.83 15.13
C LYS A 180 25.68 6.27 14.06
N ASN A 181 25.23 6.20 12.81
CA ASN A 181 25.97 5.60 11.70
C ASN A 181 26.77 6.63 10.88
N VAL A 182 26.58 7.92 11.12
CA VAL A 182 27.40 8.95 10.47
C VAL A 182 28.72 9.08 11.19
N HIS A 183 29.81 8.78 10.49
CA HIS A 183 31.15 9.00 10.96
C HIS A 183 31.61 10.40 10.53
N PHE A 184 31.66 11.31 11.49
CA PHE A 184 32.22 12.63 11.23
C PHE A 184 33.76 12.56 11.23
N LYS A 185 34.37 13.16 10.20
CA LYS A 185 35.84 13.16 10.03
C LYS A 185 36.57 14.26 10.81
N THR A 186 35.90 14.93 11.70
CA THR A 186 36.44 16.07 12.45
C THR A 186 36.15 15.94 13.95
N ASP A 187 37.08 16.35 14.79
CA ASP A 187 36.91 16.44 16.25
C ASP A 187 36.23 17.75 16.68
N GLU A 188 35.82 18.59 15.74
CA GLU A 188 35.12 19.85 16.03
C GLU A 188 33.64 19.63 16.36
N ILE A 189 33.06 20.61 17.06
CA ILE A 189 31.62 20.62 17.35
C ILE A 189 30.85 20.74 16.05
N ILE A 190 30.04 19.72 15.76
CA ILE A 190 29.25 19.67 14.54
C ILE A 190 27.80 20.10 14.86
N THR A 191 27.32 21.11 14.15
CA THR A 191 25.95 21.56 14.24
C THR A 191 25.11 20.76 13.23
N ILE A 192 24.12 19.99 13.72
CA ILE A 192 23.20 19.22 12.90
C ILE A 192 21.88 20.00 12.82
N SER A 193 21.44 20.32 11.60
CA SER A 193 20.11 20.87 11.35
C SER A 193 19.18 19.77 10.89
N THR A 194 18.03 19.62 11.54
CA THR A 194 17.01 18.63 11.18
C THR A 194 15.68 19.33 10.90
N CYS A 195 14.90 18.80 9.96
CA CYS A 195 13.54 19.29 9.67
C CYS A 195 12.47 18.60 10.52
N GLY A 196 12.84 17.80 11.51
CA GLY A 196 11.94 17.06 12.39
C GLY A 196 12.28 17.24 13.87
N PHE A 197 11.39 16.78 14.73
CA PHE A 197 11.66 16.68 16.16
C PHE A 197 12.67 15.54 16.41
N ILE A 198 13.71 15.82 17.18
CA ILE A 198 14.72 14.85 17.63
C ILE A 198 14.30 14.30 18.99
#